data_bb88e94df46626ef8ec2abd94c3f8501
#
_entry.id   bb88e94df46626ef8ec2abd94c3f8501
#
_cell.length_a   1.000
_cell.length_b   1.000
_cell.length_c   1.000
_cell.angle_alpha   90.00
_cell.angle_beta   90.00
_cell.angle_gamma   90.00
#
_symmetry.space_group_name_H-M   'P 1'
#
loop_
_entity.id
_entity.type
_entity.pdbx_description
1 polymer ?
#
loop_
_entity_poly.entity_id
_entity_poly.type
_entity_poly.pdbx_seq_one_letter_code
_entity_poly.pdbx_strand_id
1 'polypeptide(L)'
;RGRWYFNVAVQVQCQPSPGTAAVGIDLGLKECATVSTGDKIEGRWYRQHEKALGIAQRAKKKNRVRAIHAKIKNQRKDGLHQFSTQLVKKKAAIIVGEVASAKLVKTRMAKSTLDAGWSMLQAMLEYKSHQAGIVFEVVNESYTTQTCSCCGAIPASSPKGRAGLRIREWTCSECATVHDRDVNAAKNILAAGHRRMAAGISVL
;
A
#
# COMPACT_ATOMS: atom_id res chain seq x y z
N ARG A 1 -5.34 -7.63 28.39
CA ARG A 1 -6.81 -7.66 28.25
C ARG A 1 -7.41 -9.06 28.49
N GLY A 2 -6.67 -10.01 29.09
CA GLY A 2 -7.21 -11.31 29.52
C GLY A 2 -7.81 -12.16 28.39
N ARG A 3 -7.28 -12.10 27.19
CA ARG A 3 -7.72 -12.95 26.07
C ARG A 3 -6.79 -14.14 25.93
N TRP A 4 -7.37 -15.31 25.82
CA TRP A 4 -6.67 -16.52 25.46
C TRP A 4 -6.68 -16.70 23.94
N TYR A 5 -5.59 -17.24 23.40
CA TYR A 5 -5.44 -17.51 21.96
C TYR A 5 -5.00 -18.97 21.81
N PHE A 6 -5.63 -19.66 20.89
CA PHE A 6 -5.19 -20.99 20.45
C PHE A 6 -4.51 -20.82 19.09
N ASN A 7 -3.30 -21.31 18.97
CA ASN A 7 -2.58 -21.40 17.72
C ASN A 7 -2.68 -22.82 17.21
N VAL A 8 -3.28 -22.99 16.04
CA VAL A 8 -3.42 -24.29 15.38
C VAL A 8 -2.61 -24.27 14.09
N ALA A 9 -1.65 -25.17 13.96
CA ALA A 9 -0.94 -25.39 12.71
C ALA A 9 -1.80 -26.31 11.84
N VAL A 10 -2.08 -25.86 10.62
CA VAL A 10 -2.85 -26.63 9.64
C VAL A 10 -2.08 -26.69 8.32
N GLN A 11 -2.15 -27.84 7.67
CA GLN A 11 -1.65 -27.95 6.30
C GLN A 11 -2.73 -27.41 5.35
N VAL A 12 -2.40 -26.34 4.61
CA VAL A 12 -3.31 -25.70 3.67
C VAL A 12 -2.94 -26.14 2.25
N GLN A 13 -3.90 -26.68 1.53
CA GLN A 13 -3.75 -26.86 0.09
C GLN A 13 -4.00 -25.53 -0.61
N CYS A 14 -3.03 -25.09 -1.42
CA CYS A 14 -3.19 -23.89 -2.24
C CYS A 14 -4.29 -24.12 -3.27
N GLN A 15 -5.32 -23.27 -3.24
CA GLN A 15 -6.32 -23.24 -4.31
C GLN A 15 -5.98 -22.06 -5.22
N PRO A 16 -5.69 -22.30 -6.51
CA PRO A 16 -5.36 -21.23 -7.44
C PRO A 16 -6.45 -20.17 -7.49
N SER A 17 -6.04 -18.91 -7.46
CA SER A 17 -6.98 -17.82 -7.69
C SER A 17 -7.51 -17.87 -9.12
N PRO A 18 -8.80 -17.64 -9.35
CA PRO A 18 -9.36 -17.55 -10.70
C PRO A 18 -8.96 -16.26 -11.42
N GLY A 19 -8.21 -15.38 -10.77
CA GLY A 19 -7.77 -14.10 -11.34
C GLY A 19 -6.75 -14.30 -12.46
N THR A 20 -6.87 -13.53 -13.54
CA THR A 20 -5.97 -13.58 -14.69
C THR A 20 -5.09 -12.36 -14.84
N ALA A 21 -5.45 -11.25 -14.21
CA ALA A 21 -4.76 -9.98 -14.36
C ALA A 21 -3.74 -9.72 -13.24
N ALA A 22 -2.59 -9.14 -13.60
CA ALA A 22 -1.61 -8.60 -12.67
C ALA A 22 -1.95 -7.17 -12.27
N VAL A 23 -1.53 -6.75 -11.07
CA VAL A 23 -1.66 -5.36 -10.60
C VAL A 23 -0.39 -4.87 -9.91
N GLY A 24 -0.11 -3.56 -10.07
CA GLY A 24 0.86 -2.82 -9.29
C GLY A 24 0.18 -2.03 -8.18
N ILE A 25 0.87 -1.86 -7.06
CA ILE A 25 0.39 -1.13 -5.89
C ILE A 25 1.43 -0.09 -5.47
N ASP A 26 1.03 1.17 -5.50
CA ASP A 26 1.78 2.30 -4.92
C ASP A 26 1.31 2.54 -3.48
N LEU A 27 2.27 2.70 -2.54
CA LEU A 27 2.00 2.88 -1.12
C LEU A 27 2.10 4.35 -0.73
N GLY A 28 1.02 4.91 -0.22
CA GLY A 28 0.92 6.33 0.12
C GLY A 28 0.51 6.62 1.55
N LEU A 29 0.56 7.90 1.95
CA LEU A 29 0.17 8.34 3.30
C LEU A 29 -1.26 8.86 3.38
N LYS A 30 -1.83 9.35 2.30
CA LYS A 30 -3.22 9.82 2.24
C LYS A 30 -4.13 8.66 1.88
N GLU A 31 -3.96 8.12 0.72
CA GLU A 31 -4.40 6.79 0.34
C GLU A 31 -3.31 5.81 0.77
N CYS A 32 -3.68 4.82 1.60
CA CYS A 32 -2.72 3.83 2.13
C CYS A 32 -2.08 3.00 1.00
N ALA A 33 -2.88 2.70 -0.02
CA ALA A 33 -2.44 2.03 -1.25
C ALA A 33 -3.32 2.47 -2.43
N THR A 34 -2.70 2.61 -3.59
CA THR A 34 -3.35 2.88 -4.88
C THR A 34 -2.98 1.76 -5.85
N VAL A 35 -3.98 1.14 -6.46
CA VAL A 35 -3.80 0.04 -7.42
C VAL A 35 -3.71 0.61 -8.84
N SER A 36 -2.98 -0.06 -9.72
CA SER A 36 -2.83 0.33 -11.13
C SER A 36 -4.16 0.37 -11.92
N THR A 37 -5.21 -0.26 -11.39
CA THR A 37 -6.59 -0.17 -11.90
C THR A 37 -7.34 1.10 -11.49
N GLY A 38 -6.78 1.90 -10.57
CA GLY A 38 -7.40 3.10 -9.99
C GLY A 38 -8.08 2.88 -8.64
N ASP A 39 -8.24 1.63 -8.20
CA ASP A 39 -8.78 1.32 -6.89
C ASP A 39 -7.85 1.86 -5.78
N LYS A 40 -8.44 2.42 -4.72
CA LYS A 40 -7.68 3.02 -3.62
C LYS A 40 -8.23 2.54 -2.28
N ILE A 41 -7.35 2.43 -1.28
CA ILE A 41 -7.76 2.28 0.11
C ILE A 41 -7.36 3.52 0.90
N GLU A 42 -8.32 4.14 1.59
CA GLU A 42 -8.04 5.28 2.44
C GLU A 42 -7.12 4.90 3.61
N GLY A 43 -6.24 5.83 3.96
CA GLY A 43 -5.37 5.74 5.12
C GLY A 43 -5.83 6.67 6.25
N ARG A 44 -4.86 7.10 7.09
CA ARG A 44 -5.09 8.09 8.15
C ARG A 44 -6.16 7.69 9.17
N TRP A 45 -6.17 6.42 9.54
CA TRP A 45 -7.11 5.81 10.49
C TRP A 45 -7.20 6.56 11.82
N TYR A 46 -6.07 7.11 12.30
CA TYR A 46 -6.02 7.87 13.55
C TYR A 46 -6.74 9.23 13.44
N ARG A 47 -6.78 9.86 12.26
CA ARG A 47 -7.37 11.19 12.09
C ARG A 47 -8.85 11.23 12.41
N GLN A 48 -9.58 10.17 12.11
CA GLN A 48 -11.00 10.02 12.44
C GLN A 48 -11.25 10.06 13.97
N HIS A 49 -10.22 9.73 14.76
CA HIS A 49 -10.28 9.67 16.22
C HIS A 49 -9.44 10.73 16.94
N GLU A 50 -8.75 11.60 16.19
CA GLU A 50 -7.76 12.53 16.74
C GLU A 50 -8.36 13.49 17.76
N LYS A 51 -9.56 14.04 17.48
CA LYS A 51 -10.29 14.93 18.40
C LYS A 51 -10.66 14.20 19.71
N ALA A 52 -11.23 13.01 19.61
CA ALA A 52 -11.62 12.22 20.79
C ALA A 52 -10.40 11.79 21.61
N LEU A 53 -9.30 11.43 20.92
CA LEU A 53 -8.04 11.08 21.56
C LEU A 53 -7.46 12.27 22.33
N GLY A 54 -7.41 13.45 21.72
CA GLY A 54 -6.92 14.67 22.35
C GLY A 54 -7.72 15.07 23.61
N ILE A 55 -9.06 14.95 23.57
CA ILE A 55 -9.92 15.19 24.75
C ILE A 55 -9.58 14.19 25.86
N ALA A 56 -9.48 12.90 25.54
CA ALA A 56 -9.20 11.85 26.53
C ALA A 56 -7.79 12.01 27.15
N GLN A 57 -6.81 12.45 26.36
CA GLN A 57 -5.43 12.70 26.83
C GLN A 57 -5.39 13.89 27.78
N ARG A 58 -5.99 15.04 27.44
CA ARG A 58 -6.05 16.23 28.31
C ARG A 58 -6.78 15.93 29.62
N ALA A 59 -7.83 15.13 29.56
CA ALA A 59 -8.57 14.68 30.75
C ALA A 59 -7.88 13.55 31.52
N LYS A 60 -6.65 13.15 31.16
CA LYS A 60 -5.86 12.06 31.76
C LYS A 60 -6.60 10.72 31.87
N LYS A 61 -7.61 10.47 31.03
CA LYS A 61 -8.44 9.24 31.02
C LYS A 61 -7.70 8.09 30.34
N LYS A 62 -6.71 7.49 30.99
CA LYS A 62 -5.82 6.45 30.44
C LYS A 62 -6.56 5.28 29.79
N ASN A 63 -7.64 4.77 30.41
CA ASN A 63 -8.41 3.66 29.86
C ASN A 63 -9.13 4.04 28.55
N ARG A 64 -9.67 5.27 28.48
CA ARG A 64 -10.29 5.80 27.26
C ARG A 64 -9.27 5.96 26.14
N VAL A 65 -8.08 6.48 26.43
CA VAL A 65 -6.98 6.60 25.47
C VAL A 65 -6.61 5.21 24.90
N ARG A 66 -6.44 4.20 25.77
CA ARG A 66 -6.16 2.82 25.35
C ARG A 66 -7.27 2.25 24.48
N ALA A 67 -8.53 2.52 24.81
CA ALA A 67 -9.68 2.04 24.02
C ALA A 67 -9.70 2.68 22.62
N ILE A 68 -9.43 3.99 22.51
CA ILE A 68 -9.36 4.68 21.21
C ILE A 68 -8.22 4.11 20.34
N HIS A 69 -7.03 3.94 20.90
CA HIS A 69 -5.91 3.34 20.15
C HIS A 69 -6.21 1.91 19.70
N ALA A 70 -6.90 1.11 20.53
CA ALA A 70 -7.33 -0.22 20.15
C ALA A 70 -8.35 -0.19 19.00
N LYS A 71 -9.27 0.78 19.01
CA LYS A 71 -10.25 0.96 17.92
C LYS A 71 -9.54 1.31 16.61
N ILE A 72 -8.62 2.28 16.63
CA ILE A 72 -7.82 2.68 15.46
C ILE A 72 -7.07 1.46 14.89
N LYS A 73 -6.36 0.70 15.76
CA LYS A 73 -5.64 -0.52 15.36
C LYS A 73 -6.56 -1.54 14.69
N ASN A 74 -7.73 -1.78 15.28
CA ASN A 74 -8.68 -2.78 14.75
C ASN A 74 -9.27 -2.36 13.42
N GLN A 75 -9.69 -1.11 13.27
CA GLN A 75 -10.23 -0.56 12.01
C GLN A 75 -9.19 -0.66 10.89
N ARG A 76 -7.94 -0.24 11.15
CA ARG A 76 -6.85 -0.38 10.18
C ARG A 76 -6.66 -1.85 9.79
N LYS A 77 -6.53 -2.73 10.77
CA LYS A 77 -6.32 -4.17 10.51
C LYS A 77 -7.45 -4.74 9.64
N ASP A 78 -8.70 -4.42 9.97
CA ASP A 78 -9.87 -4.91 9.25
C ASP A 78 -9.89 -4.39 7.80
N GLY A 79 -9.73 -3.09 7.58
CA GLY A 79 -9.68 -2.51 6.23
C GLY A 79 -8.55 -3.09 5.37
N LEU A 80 -7.36 -3.27 5.93
CA LEU A 80 -6.23 -3.90 5.21
C LEU A 80 -6.51 -5.38 4.91
N HIS A 81 -7.16 -6.11 5.82
CA HIS A 81 -7.56 -7.50 5.59
C HIS A 81 -8.58 -7.62 4.46
N GLN A 82 -9.62 -6.78 4.45
CA GLN A 82 -10.63 -6.78 3.40
C GLN A 82 -10.01 -6.45 2.04
N PHE A 83 -9.22 -5.40 1.96
CA PHE A 83 -8.55 -4.97 0.73
C PHE A 83 -7.63 -6.06 0.17
N SER A 84 -6.72 -6.60 1.00
CA SER A 84 -5.79 -7.65 0.56
C SER A 84 -6.51 -8.94 0.15
N THR A 85 -7.61 -9.31 0.82
CA THR A 85 -8.42 -10.48 0.45
C THR A 85 -9.10 -10.30 -0.91
N GLN A 86 -9.66 -9.09 -1.16
CA GLN A 86 -10.32 -8.79 -2.44
C GLN A 86 -9.32 -8.82 -3.61
N LEU A 87 -8.11 -8.29 -3.41
CA LEU A 87 -7.07 -8.31 -4.44
C LEU A 87 -6.64 -9.74 -4.77
N VAL A 88 -6.29 -10.52 -3.76
CA VAL A 88 -5.82 -11.90 -3.96
C VAL A 88 -6.86 -12.77 -4.63
N LYS A 89 -8.15 -12.59 -4.32
CA LYS A 89 -9.25 -13.34 -4.98
C LYS A 89 -9.43 -13.00 -6.46
N LYS A 90 -8.99 -11.82 -6.92
CA LYS A 90 -9.29 -11.32 -8.27
C LYS A 90 -8.07 -11.27 -9.18
N LYS A 91 -6.86 -11.47 -8.65
CA LYS A 91 -5.61 -11.21 -9.39
C LYS A 91 -4.73 -12.45 -9.44
N ALA A 92 -3.97 -12.56 -10.53
CA ALA A 92 -2.96 -13.61 -10.72
C ALA A 92 -1.58 -13.20 -10.21
N ALA A 93 -1.29 -11.91 -10.17
CA ALA A 93 -0.04 -11.37 -9.65
C ALA A 93 -0.26 -10.01 -8.97
N ILE A 94 0.46 -9.78 -7.88
CA ILE A 94 0.43 -8.53 -7.11
C ILE A 94 1.86 -8.04 -6.94
N ILE A 95 2.18 -6.87 -7.49
CA ILE A 95 3.48 -6.22 -7.40
C ILE A 95 3.34 -4.97 -6.52
N VAL A 96 4.18 -4.84 -5.49
CA VAL A 96 4.13 -3.73 -4.54
C VAL A 96 5.41 -2.90 -4.63
N GLY A 97 5.30 -1.58 -4.62
CA GLY A 97 6.44 -0.68 -4.52
C GLY A 97 7.07 -0.75 -3.13
N GLU A 98 8.41 -0.80 -3.08
CA GLU A 98 9.15 -0.78 -1.82
C GLU A 98 9.24 0.63 -1.26
N VAL A 99 8.57 0.89 -0.14
CA VAL A 99 8.68 2.14 0.60
C VAL A 99 9.72 2.02 1.70
N ALA A 100 10.67 2.94 1.76
CA ALA A 100 11.67 3.01 2.83
C ALA A 100 11.03 3.46 4.18
N SER A 101 10.06 2.70 4.67
CA SER A 101 9.28 3.01 5.88
C SER A 101 10.16 3.22 7.11
N ALA A 102 11.23 2.45 7.27
CA ALA A 102 12.20 2.58 8.36
C ALA A 102 12.90 3.95 8.39
N LYS A 103 13.11 4.58 7.23
CA LYS A 103 13.66 5.94 7.14
C LYS A 103 12.58 6.98 7.50
N LEU A 104 11.36 6.78 7.05
CA LEU A 104 10.25 7.72 7.27
C LEU A 104 9.81 7.79 8.74
N VAL A 105 9.86 6.69 9.49
CA VAL A 105 9.52 6.69 10.93
C VAL A 105 10.51 7.48 11.79
N LYS A 106 11.68 7.83 11.27
CA LYS A 106 12.65 8.70 11.95
C LYS A 106 12.42 10.19 11.67
N THR A 107 11.39 10.53 10.91
CA THR A 107 11.06 11.91 10.50
C THR A 107 9.78 12.41 11.17
N ARG A 108 9.38 13.66 10.87
CA ARG A 108 8.08 14.23 11.28
C ARG A 108 6.87 13.45 10.71
N MET A 109 7.09 12.54 9.78
CA MET A 109 6.06 11.70 9.18
C MET A 109 5.82 10.38 9.95
N ALA A 110 6.58 10.12 11.03
CA ALA A 110 6.52 8.87 11.81
C ALA A 110 5.09 8.44 12.16
N LYS A 111 4.28 9.35 12.70
CA LYS A 111 2.88 9.06 13.08
C LYS A 111 2.05 8.60 11.87
N SER A 112 2.17 9.30 10.74
CA SER A 112 1.43 8.96 9.52
C SER A 112 1.92 7.65 8.89
N THR A 113 3.22 7.41 8.89
CA THR A 113 3.84 6.19 8.38
C THR A 113 3.41 4.96 9.18
N LEU A 114 3.45 5.04 10.52
CA LEU A 114 2.99 3.96 11.40
C LEU A 114 1.48 3.74 11.28
N ASP A 115 0.71 4.80 11.04
CA ASP A 115 -0.74 4.68 10.85
C ASP A 115 -1.12 4.12 9.48
N ALA A 116 -0.32 4.32 8.45
CA ALA A 116 -0.57 3.74 7.13
C ALA A 116 -0.57 2.20 7.17
N GLY A 117 0.31 1.59 7.98
CA GLY A 117 0.34 0.14 8.19
C GLY A 117 0.88 -0.64 6.99
N TRP A 118 1.78 -0.05 6.20
CA TRP A 118 2.33 -0.66 4.97
C TRP A 118 2.95 -2.03 5.18
N SER A 119 3.78 -2.21 6.22
CA SER A 119 4.36 -3.53 6.53
C SER A 119 3.28 -4.58 6.85
N MET A 120 2.18 -4.17 7.48
CA MET A 120 1.05 -5.06 7.74
C MET A 120 0.33 -5.43 6.44
N LEU A 121 0.09 -4.47 5.55
CA LEU A 121 -0.51 -4.72 4.24
C LEU A 121 0.36 -5.64 3.41
N GLN A 122 1.67 -5.37 3.34
CA GLN A 122 2.63 -6.17 2.59
C GLN A 122 2.65 -7.62 3.10
N ALA A 123 2.77 -7.84 4.42
CA ALA A 123 2.71 -9.18 5.00
C ALA A 123 1.37 -9.89 4.70
N MET A 124 0.24 -9.15 4.73
CA MET A 124 -1.07 -9.72 4.38
C MET A 124 -1.19 -10.12 2.91
N LEU A 125 -0.63 -9.32 2.00
CA LEU A 125 -0.59 -9.63 0.58
C LEU A 125 0.30 -10.85 0.33
N GLU A 126 1.49 -10.88 0.92
CA GLU A 126 2.47 -11.94 0.77
C GLU A 126 1.90 -13.31 1.17
N TYR A 127 1.46 -13.47 2.46
CA TYR A 127 0.98 -14.78 2.89
C TYR A 127 -0.32 -15.22 2.18
N LYS A 128 -1.22 -14.28 1.86
CA LYS A 128 -2.45 -14.61 1.13
C LYS A 128 -2.18 -14.97 -0.33
N SER A 129 -1.23 -14.30 -0.97
CA SER A 129 -0.79 -14.63 -2.33
C SER A 129 -0.18 -16.03 -2.36
N HIS A 130 0.69 -16.35 -1.40
CA HIS A 130 1.24 -17.69 -1.26
C HIS A 130 0.13 -18.75 -1.07
N GLN A 131 -0.84 -18.49 -0.19
CA GLN A 131 -1.98 -19.40 0.02
C GLN A 131 -2.87 -19.58 -1.21
N ALA A 132 -2.97 -18.56 -2.05
CA ALA A 132 -3.75 -18.57 -3.28
C ALA A 132 -2.94 -19.03 -4.51
N GLY A 133 -1.66 -19.36 -4.36
CA GLY A 133 -0.79 -19.76 -5.46
C GLY A 133 -0.59 -18.68 -6.53
N ILE A 134 -0.65 -17.39 -6.15
CA ILE A 134 -0.44 -16.26 -7.06
C ILE A 134 0.91 -15.61 -6.80
N VAL A 135 1.42 -14.92 -7.81
CA VAL A 135 2.71 -14.21 -7.71
C VAL A 135 2.58 -12.99 -6.80
N PHE A 136 3.52 -12.86 -5.85
CA PHE A 136 3.70 -11.65 -5.05
C PHE A 136 5.14 -11.19 -5.17
N GLU A 137 5.34 -9.91 -5.47
CA GLU A 137 6.68 -9.34 -5.62
C GLU A 137 6.74 -7.91 -5.07
N VAL A 138 7.89 -7.56 -4.48
CA VAL A 138 8.24 -6.20 -4.06
C VAL A 138 9.31 -5.65 -4.98
N VAL A 139 9.07 -4.47 -5.57
CA VAL A 139 9.97 -3.83 -6.52
C VAL A 139 10.40 -2.45 -6.05
N ASN A 140 11.57 -2.02 -6.48
CA ASN A 140 12.05 -0.66 -6.21
C ASN A 140 11.12 0.37 -6.88
N GLU A 141 10.60 1.32 -6.10
CA GLU A 141 9.68 2.36 -6.54
C GLU A 141 10.37 3.65 -7.04
N SER A 142 11.71 3.66 -7.16
CA SER A 142 12.44 4.84 -7.59
C SER A 142 11.94 5.33 -8.95
N TYR A 143 11.66 6.64 -9.01
CA TYR A 143 11.16 7.34 -10.22
C TYR A 143 9.78 6.93 -10.74
N THR A 144 9.07 6.01 -10.10
CA THR A 144 7.75 5.55 -10.57
C THR A 144 6.71 6.68 -10.67
N THR A 145 6.76 7.66 -9.77
CA THR A 145 5.88 8.84 -9.81
C THR A 145 6.24 9.83 -10.91
N GLN A 146 7.48 9.82 -11.40
CA GLN A 146 8.02 10.77 -12.37
C GLN A 146 8.01 10.24 -13.80
N THR A 147 8.15 8.92 -13.95
CA THR A 147 8.13 8.26 -15.25
C THR A 147 6.69 8.23 -15.77
N CYS A 148 6.48 8.65 -17.01
CA CYS A 148 5.19 8.50 -17.68
C CYS A 148 4.91 7.02 -17.95
N SER A 149 3.82 6.49 -17.43
CA SER A 149 3.43 5.08 -17.64
C SER A 149 2.95 4.78 -19.06
N CYS A 150 2.75 5.81 -19.90
CA CYS A 150 2.35 5.67 -21.29
C CYS A 150 3.58 5.58 -22.21
N CYS A 151 4.48 6.56 -22.16
CA CYS A 151 5.63 6.63 -23.09
C CYS A 151 6.98 6.26 -22.47
N GLY A 152 7.05 6.06 -21.14
CA GLY A 152 8.30 5.70 -20.45
C GLY A 152 9.26 6.85 -20.18
N ALA A 153 9.01 8.06 -20.69
CA ALA A 153 9.85 9.23 -20.48
C ALA A 153 9.73 9.78 -19.04
N ILE A 154 10.75 10.52 -18.60
CA ILE A 154 10.70 11.36 -17.39
C ILE A 154 10.66 12.84 -17.85
N PRO A 155 9.50 13.36 -18.21
CA PRO A 155 9.37 14.68 -18.82
C PRO A 155 9.63 15.81 -17.82
N ALA A 156 9.85 17.02 -18.34
CA ALA A 156 10.04 18.20 -17.49
C ALA A 156 8.77 18.51 -16.65
N SER A 157 7.58 18.20 -17.17
CA SER A 157 6.28 18.38 -16.52
C SER A 157 6.03 17.39 -15.38
N SER A 158 6.84 16.33 -15.20
CA SER A 158 6.61 15.33 -14.16
C SER A 158 6.78 15.91 -12.76
N PRO A 159 6.01 15.42 -11.75
CA PRO A 159 6.08 15.89 -10.38
C PRO A 159 7.43 15.51 -9.75
N LYS A 160 8.27 16.49 -9.42
CA LYS A 160 9.62 16.28 -8.85
C LYS A 160 9.76 16.91 -7.47
N GLY A 161 10.54 16.29 -6.61
CA GLY A 161 10.93 16.81 -5.31
C GLY A 161 9.75 17.13 -4.38
N ARG A 162 9.98 17.99 -3.39
CA ARG A 162 8.96 18.37 -2.40
C ARG A 162 7.78 19.12 -2.99
N ALA A 163 8.01 19.97 -3.99
CA ALA A 163 6.95 20.72 -4.66
C ALA A 163 5.99 19.76 -5.39
N GLY A 164 6.51 18.71 -6.01
CA GLY A 164 5.72 17.70 -6.71
C GLY A 164 4.80 16.87 -5.80
N LEU A 165 5.04 16.83 -4.48
CA LEU A 165 4.19 16.07 -3.55
C LEU A 165 2.73 16.55 -3.50
N ARG A 166 2.45 17.81 -3.87
CA ARG A 166 1.10 18.39 -3.90
C ARG A 166 0.40 18.16 -5.22
N ILE A 167 1.13 17.84 -6.28
CA ILE A 167 0.59 17.59 -7.61
C ILE A 167 -0.03 16.20 -7.60
N ARG A 168 -1.34 16.12 -7.83
CA ARG A 168 -2.09 14.86 -7.90
C ARG A 168 -2.37 14.42 -9.33
N GLU A 169 -2.54 15.39 -10.20
CA GLU A 169 -2.76 15.18 -11.63
C GLU A 169 -1.75 15.97 -12.43
N TRP A 170 -1.21 15.40 -13.48
CA TRP A 170 -0.22 16.02 -14.34
C TRP A 170 -0.30 15.51 -15.78
N THR A 171 0.10 16.34 -16.73
CA THR A 171 0.12 15.99 -18.15
C THR A 171 1.56 15.79 -18.60
N CYS A 172 1.83 14.68 -19.27
CA CYS A 172 3.15 14.39 -19.84
C CYS A 172 3.43 15.34 -21.01
N SER A 173 4.56 16.06 -20.98
CA SER A 173 4.95 16.96 -22.08
C SER A 173 5.38 16.22 -23.36
N GLU A 174 5.71 14.93 -23.28
CA GLU A 174 6.17 14.14 -24.44
C GLU A 174 5.02 13.48 -25.21
N CYS A 175 3.99 12.99 -24.51
CA CYS A 175 2.91 12.25 -25.15
C CYS A 175 1.50 12.79 -24.83
N ALA A 176 1.41 13.93 -24.16
CA ALA A 176 0.16 14.62 -23.78
C ALA A 176 -0.82 13.79 -22.92
N THR A 177 -0.42 12.62 -22.42
CA THR A 177 -1.27 11.81 -21.55
C THR A 177 -1.44 12.47 -20.18
N VAL A 178 -2.68 12.56 -19.70
CA VAL A 178 -3.02 13.01 -18.35
C VAL A 178 -2.92 11.85 -17.37
N HIS A 179 -2.27 12.06 -16.25
CA HIS A 179 -2.03 11.06 -15.21
C HIS A 179 -2.55 11.49 -13.84
N ASP A 180 -3.29 10.60 -13.14
CA ASP A 180 -3.28 10.61 -11.67
C ASP A 180 -1.90 10.12 -11.23
N ARG A 181 -1.21 10.87 -10.40
CA ARG A 181 0.18 10.61 -9.99
C ARG A 181 0.35 9.23 -9.35
N ASP A 182 -0.56 8.87 -8.43
CA ASP A 182 -0.45 7.66 -7.64
C ASP A 182 -0.84 6.42 -8.50
N VAL A 183 -1.82 6.55 -9.40
CA VAL A 183 -2.15 5.52 -10.40
C VAL A 183 -1.03 5.34 -11.42
N ASN A 184 -0.40 6.44 -11.86
CA ASN A 184 0.78 6.37 -12.75
C ASN A 184 1.93 5.61 -12.08
N ALA A 185 2.21 5.89 -10.81
CA ALA A 185 3.22 5.17 -10.04
C ALA A 185 2.90 3.67 -9.95
N ALA A 186 1.65 3.31 -9.63
CA ALA A 186 1.22 1.93 -9.55
C ALA A 186 1.34 1.18 -10.90
N LYS A 187 1.08 1.84 -12.04
CA LYS A 187 1.31 1.27 -13.38
C LYS A 187 2.79 1.03 -13.65
N ASN A 188 3.67 1.96 -13.26
CA ASN A 188 5.11 1.79 -13.40
C ASN A 188 5.67 0.69 -12.49
N ILE A 189 5.13 0.53 -11.28
CA ILE A 189 5.43 -0.59 -10.38
C ILE A 189 5.05 -1.92 -11.04
N LEU A 190 3.86 -2.01 -11.64
CA LEU A 190 3.42 -3.19 -12.40
C LEU A 190 4.39 -3.52 -13.54
N ALA A 191 4.76 -2.51 -14.34
CA ALA A 191 5.71 -2.69 -15.44
C ALA A 191 7.10 -3.13 -14.96
N ALA A 192 7.55 -2.65 -13.79
CA ALA A 192 8.80 -3.10 -13.18
C ALA A 192 8.76 -4.58 -12.78
N GLY A 193 7.66 -5.03 -12.16
CA GLY A 193 7.45 -6.44 -11.84
C GLY A 193 7.44 -7.34 -13.08
N HIS A 194 6.73 -6.93 -14.13
CA HIS A 194 6.71 -7.69 -15.39
C HIS A 194 8.11 -7.85 -16.00
N ARG A 195 8.94 -6.79 -15.97
CA ARG A 195 10.33 -6.88 -16.47
C ARG A 195 11.16 -7.87 -15.67
N ARG A 196 11.01 -7.95 -14.35
CA ARG A 196 11.72 -8.91 -13.51
C ARG A 196 11.28 -10.34 -13.78
N MET A 197 9.97 -10.59 -13.87
CA MET A 197 9.43 -11.90 -14.20
C MET A 197 9.90 -12.37 -15.58
N ALA A 198 9.90 -11.49 -16.59
CA ALA A 198 10.39 -11.80 -17.94
C ALA A 198 11.90 -12.09 -17.99
N ALA A 199 12.69 -11.49 -17.10
CA ALA A 199 14.12 -11.73 -16.96
C ALA A 199 14.46 -13.05 -16.22
N GLY A 200 13.46 -13.84 -15.81
CA GLY A 200 13.65 -15.10 -15.10
C GLY A 200 14.24 -14.94 -13.69
N ILE A 201 14.18 -13.75 -13.12
CA ILE A 201 14.61 -13.50 -11.75
C ILE A 201 13.55 -14.13 -10.84
N SER A 202 13.86 -15.32 -10.31
CA SER A 202 12.98 -16.06 -9.41
C SER A 202 12.56 -15.19 -8.23
N VAL A 203 11.27 -15.15 -8.00
CA VAL A 203 10.71 -14.63 -6.77
C VAL A 203 10.93 -15.70 -5.69
N LEU A 204 11.80 -15.40 -4.73
CA LEU A 204 11.99 -16.23 -3.53
C LEU A 204 10.85 -15.99 -2.56
#